data_856db7cb0891db12bc7c2760312bbd1c
#
_entry.id   856db7cb0891db12bc7c2760312bbd1c
#
_cell.length_a   1.000
_cell.length_b   1.000
_cell.length_c   1.000
_cell.angle_alpha   90.00
_cell.angle_beta   90.00
_cell.angle_gamma   90.00
#
_symmetry.space_group_name_H-M   'P 1'
#
loop_
_entity.id
_entity.type
_entity.pdbx_description
1 polymer ?
#
loop_
_entity_poly.entity_id
_entity_poly.type
_entity_poly.pdbx_seq_one_letter_code
_entity_poly.pdbx_strand_id
1 'polypeptide(L)'
;MKGSVKVEITPMFKQYFEIKSKYPDTILFFRLGDFYEMFFEDAETVAPLLGLVLTKREAGKNLIAPMCGVPADKSSIYIQKLVDMGFKVAICEQIEEPTTKGLFKREVVKIYTPGLLIDLSALSEKEKNYLASLFIEKRAGLSFLELSCGEYIFTELKKEEILSEILKREPKEIILSKKLENSELVKTLKQNIPKAHLSFVEENLFKKEGLKSFNLEIFEFKRYEEGLKAANAILEYLKIYQPHLVDKISAPQFYYPEEFLFLDESTKRNLELIKNLWDGSEKYSLFWVLDKTQTPMGARLLKEWILYPLKDIKKIQERQEVVKFFVENRTLRDDLKRILRKISDLERLSTRCALKLANPKEMGLLRESLKYLPEIKNVLEKEKPLFFPKKLEKLLKNIEDFSELYELLNSWLVEDPPTTLKEGGIIKRGV
;
A
#
# COMPACT_ATOMS: atom_id res chain seq x y z
N MET A 1 -7.61 -16.16 52.57
CA MET A 1 -6.33 -16.06 51.87
C MET A 1 -6.28 -17.12 50.77
N LYS A 2 -6.59 -16.76 49.54
CA LYS A 2 -6.41 -17.65 48.39
C LYS A 2 -4.99 -17.43 47.88
N GLY A 3 -4.12 -18.45 48.06
CA GLY A 3 -2.74 -18.41 47.60
C GLY A 3 -2.71 -18.24 46.07
N SER A 4 -2.06 -17.21 45.61
CA SER A 4 -1.74 -17.05 44.19
C SER A 4 -0.75 -18.17 43.79
N VAL A 5 -1.24 -19.15 43.09
CA VAL A 5 -0.39 -20.17 42.46
C VAL A 5 0.48 -19.43 41.47
N LYS A 6 1.77 -19.24 41.77
CA LYS A 6 2.76 -18.76 40.81
C LYS A 6 2.87 -19.83 39.71
N VAL A 7 2.25 -19.59 38.58
CA VAL A 7 2.40 -20.47 37.41
C VAL A 7 3.85 -20.26 36.93
N GLU A 8 4.67 -21.31 37.03
CA GLU A 8 6.02 -21.33 36.46
C GLU A 8 5.89 -21.37 34.92
N ILE A 9 6.09 -20.24 34.28
CA ILE A 9 6.05 -20.10 32.83
C ILE A 9 7.46 -20.34 32.27
N THR A 10 7.56 -21.09 31.16
CA THR A 10 8.84 -21.34 30.49
C THR A 10 9.49 -20.04 29.97
N PRO A 11 10.82 -19.97 29.88
CA PRO A 11 11.52 -18.75 29.42
C PRO A 11 11.05 -18.25 28.05
N MET A 12 10.72 -19.18 27.13
CA MET A 12 10.19 -18.86 25.80
C MET A 12 8.82 -18.15 25.90
N PHE A 13 7.92 -18.66 26.72
CA PHE A 13 6.59 -18.05 26.88
C PHE A 13 6.63 -16.75 27.67
N LYS A 14 7.62 -16.54 28.57
CA LYS A 14 7.85 -15.23 29.18
C LYS A 14 8.17 -14.19 28.08
N GLN A 15 9.10 -14.52 27.18
CA GLN A 15 9.45 -13.68 26.04
C GLN A 15 8.24 -13.43 25.12
N TYR A 16 7.44 -14.47 24.83
CA TYR A 16 6.21 -14.35 24.05
C TYR A 16 5.24 -13.33 24.68
N PHE A 17 4.96 -13.43 25.96
CA PHE A 17 4.03 -12.52 26.64
C PHE A 17 4.58 -11.08 26.70
N GLU A 18 5.89 -10.91 26.92
CA GLU A 18 6.52 -9.59 26.89
C GLU A 18 6.40 -8.93 25.52
N ILE A 19 6.54 -9.69 24.43
CA ILE A 19 6.38 -9.19 23.08
C ILE A 19 4.90 -8.94 22.78
N LYS A 20 4.01 -9.90 23.05
CA LYS A 20 2.57 -9.79 22.79
C LYS A 20 1.94 -8.60 23.54
N SER A 21 2.37 -8.31 24.75
CA SER A 21 1.88 -7.17 25.53
C SER A 21 2.16 -5.80 24.89
N LYS A 22 3.21 -5.71 24.04
CA LYS A 22 3.54 -4.48 23.28
C LYS A 22 2.67 -4.33 22.03
N TYR A 23 2.11 -5.43 21.52
CA TYR A 23 1.32 -5.48 20.29
C TYR A 23 0.01 -6.25 20.52
N PRO A 24 -0.85 -5.81 21.43
CA PRO A 24 -2.04 -6.56 21.85
C PRO A 24 -3.07 -6.73 20.72
N ASP A 25 -3.13 -5.79 19.80
CA ASP A 25 -4.07 -5.73 18.68
C ASP A 25 -3.58 -6.45 17.39
N THR A 26 -2.49 -7.23 17.50
CA THR A 26 -1.91 -7.94 16.35
C THR A 26 -1.93 -9.45 16.55
N ILE A 27 -2.06 -10.21 15.48
CA ILE A 27 -1.75 -11.64 15.46
C ILE A 27 -0.22 -11.78 15.45
N LEU A 28 0.36 -12.42 16.46
CA LEU A 28 1.80 -12.57 16.61
C LEU A 28 2.31 -13.85 15.94
N PHE A 29 3.01 -13.70 14.83
CA PHE A 29 3.74 -14.77 14.15
C PHE A 29 5.12 -14.91 14.81
N PHE A 30 5.23 -15.83 15.73
CA PHE A 30 6.40 -16.02 16.57
C PHE A 30 7.34 -17.08 15.99
N ARG A 31 8.56 -16.71 15.59
CA ARG A 31 9.51 -17.61 14.93
C ARG A 31 10.02 -18.70 15.86
N LEU A 32 9.81 -19.97 15.45
CA LEU A 32 10.35 -21.16 16.12
C LEU A 32 10.88 -22.14 15.07
N GLY A 33 12.20 -22.16 14.88
CA GLY A 33 12.82 -22.94 13.81
C GLY A 33 12.33 -22.51 12.42
N ASP A 34 11.80 -23.45 11.65
CA ASP A 34 11.31 -23.19 10.29
C ASP A 34 9.84 -22.78 10.22
N PHE A 35 9.21 -22.54 11.40
CA PHE A 35 7.81 -22.17 11.49
C PHE A 35 7.63 -20.80 12.15
N TYR A 36 6.52 -20.14 11.79
CA TYR A 36 5.89 -19.13 12.64
C TYR A 36 4.75 -19.80 13.40
N GLU A 37 4.83 -19.78 14.72
CA GLU A 37 3.81 -20.33 15.60
C GLU A 37 3.00 -19.20 16.26
N MET A 38 1.71 -19.41 16.36
CA MET A 38 0.76 -18.55 17.06
C MET A 38 0.26 -19.29 18.28
N PHE A 39 0.01 -18.58 19.38
CA PHE A 39 -0.35 -19.18 20.65
C PHE A 39 -1.60 -18.52 21.25
N PHE A 40 -2.25 -19.24 22.15
CA PHE A 40 -3.44 -18.81 22.90
C PHE A 40 -4.54 -18.26 21.99
N GLU A 41 -5.04 -17.07 22.28
CA GLU A 41 -6.14 -16.42 21.55
C GLU A 41 -5.82 -16.23 20.06
N ASP A 42 -4.56 -15.91 19.73
CA ASP A 42 -4.12 -15.79 18.33
C ASP A 42 -4.27 -17.11 17.59
N ALA A 43 -3.89 -18.24 18.22
CA ALA A 43 -4.01 -19.55 17.60
C ALA A 43 -5.48 -19.99 17.46
N GLU A 44 -6.30 -19.76 18.47
CA GLU A 44 -7.73 -20.08 18.45
C GLU A 44 -8.47 -19.27 17.39
N THR A 45 -8.08 -18.00 17.18
CA THR A 45 -8.64 -17.14 16.15
C THR A 45 -8.19 -17.55 14.75
N VAL A 46 -6.89 -17.79 14.56
CA VAL A 46 -6.29 -17.98 13.23
C VAL A 46 -6.52 -19.40 12.68
N ALA A 47 -6.49 -20.44 13.53
CA ALA A 47 -6.59 -21.81 13.06
C ALA A 47 -7.85 -22.09 12.21
N PRO A 48 -9.06 -21.72 12.65
CA PRO A 48 -10.27 -21.92 11.81
C PRO A 48 -10.29 -21.02 10.56
N LEU A 49 -9.77 -19.80 10.63
CA LEU A 49 -9.77 -18.86 9.50
C LEU A 49 -8.88 -19.31 8.34
N LEU A 50 -7.75 -19.92 8.67
CA LEU A 50 -6.76 -20.38 7.70
C LEU A 50 -6.83 -21.87 7.39
N GLY A 51 -7.72 -22.63 8.06
CA GLY A 51 -7.82 -24.08 7.94
C GLY A 51 -6.60 -24.82 8.51
N LEU A 52 -5.99 -24.27 9.57
CA LEU A 52 -4.83 -24.86 10.24
C LEU A 52 -5.26 -25.80 11.36
N VAL A 53 -4.40 -26.78 11.64
CA VAL A 53 -4.62 -27.69 12.78
C VAL A 53 -4.28 -26.95 14.09
N LEU A 54 -5.25 -26.88 15.00
CA LEU A 54 -5.04 -26.39 16.35
C LEU A 54 -4.47 -27.50 17.20
N THR A 55 -3.26 -27.34 17.70
CA THR A 55 -2.54 -28.25 18.57
C THR A 55 -2.32 -27.63 19.94
N LYS A 56 -1.53 -28.28 20.80
CA LYS A 56 -1.24 -27.83 22.16
C LYS A 56 0.24 -27.91 22.46
N ARG A 57 0.76 -26.97 23.23
CA ARG A 57 2.15 -26.96 23.71
C ARG A 57 2.20 -26.63 25.20
N GLU A 58 3.10 -27.27 25.94
CA GLU A 58 3.33 -26.95 27.36
C GLU A 58 3.99 -25.54 27.46
N ALA A 59 3.32 -24.63 28.16
CA ALA A 59 3.77 -23.27 28.38
C ALA A 59 4.38 -23.08 29.77
N GLY A 60 4.21 -24.03 30.66
CA GLY A 60 4.71 -24.05 32.06
C GLY A 60 4.03 -25.13 32.88
N LYS A 61 4.37 -25.16 34.17
CA LYS A 61 3.76 -26.15 35.10
C LYS A 61 2.24 -25.92 35.16
N ASN A 62 1.48 -26.87 34.68
CA ASN A 62 0.00 -26.82 34.57
C ASN A 62 -0.54 -25.73 33.62
N LEU A 63 0.26 -25.24 32.67
CA LEU A 63 -0.18 -24.29 31.63
C LEU A 63 0.02 -24.89 30.24
N ILE A 64 -1.08 -25.12 29.54
CA ILE A 64 -1.08 -25.61 28.15
C ILE A 64 -1.52 -24.44 27.25
N ALA A 65 -0.72 -24.12 26.24
CA ALA A 65 -1.04 -23.14 25.24
C ALA A 65 -1.66 -23.82 24.01
N PRO A 66 -2.88 -23.46 23.59
CA PRO A 66 -3.34 -23.72 22.23
C PRO A 66 -2.34 -23.13 21.24
N MET A 67 -2.02 -23.85 20.16
CA MET A 67 -1.10 -23.37 19.16
C MET A 67 -1.46 -23.83 17.75
N CYS A 68 -1.15 -23.02 16.76
CA CYS A 68 -1.09 -23.40 15.36
C CYS A 68 0.14 -22.76 14.71
N GLY A 69 0.56 -23.26 13.56
CA GLY A 69 1.76 -22.76 12.92
C GLY A 69 1.72 -22.87 11.40
N VAL A 70 2.54 -22.04 10.74
CA VAL A 70 2.72 -22.04 9.29
C VAL A 70 4.21 -22.08 8.95
N PRO A 71 4.63 -22.76 7.85
CA PRO A 71 6.00 -22.73 7.40
C PRO A 71 6.43 -21.30 7.08
N ALA A 72 7.62 -20.92 7.52
CA ALA A 72 8.10 -19.54 7.39
C ALA A 72 8.34 -19.13 5.92
N ASP A 73 8.78 -20.06 5.08
CA ASP A 73 8.97 -19.87 3.65
C ASP A 73 7.66 -19.61 2.89
N LYS A 74 6.52 -20.08 3.42
CA LYS A 74 5.18 -19.90 2.84
C LYS A 74 4.31 -18.92 3.63
N SER A 75 4.87 -18.25 4.63
CA SER A 75 4.11 -17.38 5.54
C SER A 75 3.41 -16.22 4.85
N SER A 76 3.98 -15.69 3.74
CA SER A 76 3.40 -14.57 2.99
C SER A 76 1.95 -14.80 2.55
N ILE A 77 1.60 -16.03 2.13
CA ILE A 77 0.24 -16.39 1.71
C ILE A 77 -0.74 -16.30 2.88
N TYR A 78 -0.32 -16.75 4.06
CA TYR A 78 -1.14 -16.75 5.28
C TYR A 78 -1.28 -15.36 5.86
N ILE A 79 -0.18 -14.59 5.88
CA ILE A 79 -0.18 -13.18 6.29
C ILE A 79 -1.16 -12.40 5.43
N GLN A 80 -1.08 -12.56 4.10
CA GLN A 80 -1.98 -11.90 3.17
C GLN A 80 -3.44 -12.18 3.47
N LYS A 81 -3.81 -13.46 3.64
CA LYS A 81 -5.19 -13.85 3.97
C LYS A 81 -5.69 -13.18 5.24
N LEU A 82 -4.88 -13.13 6.31
CA LEU A 82 -5.26 -12.49 7.56
C LEU A 82 -5.42 -10.97 7.40
N VAL A 83 -4.51 -10.33 6.67
CA VAL A 83 -4.56 -8.90 6.40
C VAL A 83 -5.77 -8.54 5.55
N ASP A 84 -6.12 -9.35 4.55
CA ASP A 84 -7.34 -9.18 3.74
C ASP A 84 -8.63 -9.34 4.56
N MET A 85 -8.57 -10.12 5.64
CA MET A 85 -9.66 -10.25 6.62
C MET A 85 -9.68 -9.10 7.65
N GLY A 86 -8.74 -8.15 7.57
CA GLY A 86 -8.66 -6.98 8.45
C GLY A 86 -7.75 -7.17 9.67
N PHE A 87 -7.06 -8.30 9.84
CA PHE A 87 -6.14 -8.49 10.95
C PHE A 87 -4.81 -7.79 10.72
N LYS A 88 -4.22 -7.28 11.81
CA LYS A 88 -2.82 -6.86 11.84
C LYS A 88 -1.94 -8.06 12.21
N VAL A 89 -0.82 -8.23 11.54
CA VAL A 89 0.10 -9.37 11.75
C VAL A 89 1.49 -8.87 12.10
N ALA A 90 1.98 -9.21 13.28
CA ALA A 90 3.33 -8.88 13.74
C ALA A 90 4.27 -10.08 13.49
N ILE A 91 5.35 -9.85 12.77
CA ILE A 91 6.39 -10.85 12.50
C ILE A 91 7.50 -10.72 13.54
N CYS A 92 7.67 -11.75 14.33
CA CYS A 92 8.68 -11.84 15.38
C CYS A 92 9.77 -12.81 14.95
N GLU A 93 10.97 -12.28 14.70
CA GLU A 93 12.14 -13.04 14.24
C GLU A 93 13.16 -13.29 15.36
N GLN A 94 13.99 -14.29 15.17
CA GLN A 94 15.18 -14.55 15.95
C GLN A 94 16.30 -13.61 15.44
N ILE A 95 16.84 -12.75 16.34
CA ILE A 95 17.80 -11.71 15.96
C ILE A 95 19.23 -12.10 16.21
N GLU A 96 19.50 -13.07 17.10
CA GLU A 96 20.84 -13.50 17.46
C GLU A 96 21.03 -15.00 17.20
N GLU A 97 22.25 -15.38 16.76
CA GLU A 97 22.68 -16.76 16.77
C GLU A 97 22.82 -17.25 18.23
N PRO A 98 22.56 -18.55 18.49
CA PRO A 98 22.61 -19.08 19.86
C PRO A 98 24.00 -18.95 20.44
N THR A 99 24.18 -18.03 21.36
CA THR A 99 25.34 -18.08 22.25
C THR A 99 25.18 -19.29 23.18
N THR A 100 26.03 -20.22 23.06
CA THR A 100 26.31 -21.50 23.72
C THR A 100 25.41 -22.07 24.84
N LYS A 101 24.38 -21.45 25.35
CA LYS A 101 23.35 -21.99 26.28
C LYS A 101 22.25 -20.94 26.57
N GLY A 102 21.51 -20.46 25.60
CA GLY A 102 20.49 -19.46 25.89
C GLY A 102 19.26 -19.55 25.00
N LEU A 103 18.18 -18.93 25.45
CA LEU A 103 16.99 -18.67 24.66
C LEU A 103 17.36 -17.68 23.57
N PHE A 104 17.01 -17.96 22.32
CA PHE A 104 17.15 -17.00 21.22
C PHE A 104 16.40 -15.70 21.53
N LYS A 105 17.07 -14.57 21.40
CA LYS A 105 16.41 -13.27 21.49
C LYS A 105 15.54 -13.07 20.26
N ARG A 106 14.30 -12.63 20.49
CA ARG A 106 13.32 -12.36 19.43
C ARG A 106 12.80 -10.95 19.55
N GLU A 107 12.56 -10.36 18.41
CA GLU A 107 11.95 -9.03 18.32
C GLU A 107 10.96 -8.98 17.15
N VAL A 108 9.97 -8.10 17.24
CA VAL A 108 9.10 -7.81 16.12
C VAL A 108 9.86 -6.96 15.12
N VAL A 109 10.10 -7.54 13.94
CA VAL A 109 10.84 -6.89 12.85
C VAL A 109 9.94 -6.19 11.84
N LYS A 110 8.66 -6.61 11.76
CA LYS A 110 7.71 -6.06 10.82
C LYS A 110 6.28 -6.26 11.30
N ILE A 111 5.42 -5.28 11.04
CA ILE A 111 3.99 -5.40 11.27
C ILE A 111 3.26 -5.09 9.97
N TYR A 112 2.42 -6.02 9.54
CA TYR A 112 1.53 -5.85 8.41
C TYR A 112 0.18 -5.36 8.90
N THR A 113 -0.33 -4.31 8.29
CA THR A 113 -1.71 -3.84 8.49
C THR A 113 -2.41 -3.74 7.14
N PRO A 114 -3.75 -3.76 7.08
CA PRO A 114 -4.48 -3.70 5.81
C PRO A 114 -4.08 -2.52 4.92
N GLY A 115 -3.81 -1.35 5.51
CA GLY A 115 -3.45 -0.14 4.78
C GLY A 115 -1.94 0.03 4.50
N LEU A 116 -1.07 -0.76 5.14
CA LEU A 116 0.39 -0.65 5.02
C LEU A 116 1.04 -1.85 4.30
N LEU A 117 0.33 -2.44 3.34
CA LEU A 117 0.90 -3.47 2.48
C LEU A 117 1.78 -2.85 1.40
N ILE A 118 2.95 -3.44 1.20
CA ILE A 118 3.94 -3.00 0.20
C ILE A 118 4.48 -4.17 -0.63
N ASP A 119 4.12 -5.39 -0.29
CA ASP A 119 4.55 -6.57 -1.02
C ASP A 119 3.76 -6.69 -2.33
N LEU A 120 4.46 -6.67 -3.47
CA LEU A 120 3.81 -6.70 -4.78
C LEU A 120 3.03 -7.99 -5.04
N SER A 121 3.46 -9.11 -4.45
CA SER A 121 2.76 -10.39 -4.59
C SER A 121 1.39 -10.38 -3.90
N ALA A 122 1.21 -9.46 -2.95
CA ALA A 122 0.02 -9.32 -2.14
C ALA A 122 -0.95 -8.24 -2.65
N LEU A 123 -0.51 -7.39 -3.58
CA LEU A 123 -1.28 -6.25 -4.06
C LEU A 123 -1.93 -6.55 -5.41
N SER A 124 -3.19 -6.15 -5.58
CA SER A 124 -3.83 -6.10 -6.89
C SER A 124 -3.07 -5.14 -7.82
N GLU A 125 -2.76 -5.57 -9.04
CA GLU A 125 -2.00 -4.76 -10.00
C GLU A 125 -2.75 -3.48 -10.41
N LYS A 126 -4.08 -3.55 -10.51
CA LYS A 126 -4.94 -2.46 -10.99
C LYS A 126 -5.57 -1.63 -9.87
N GLU A 127 -5.27 -1.93 -8.61
CA GLU A 127 -5.84 -1.22 -7.46
C GLU A 127 -4.75 -0.56 -6.62
N LYS A 128 -5.09 0.59 -6.04
CA LYS A 128 -4.30 1.25 -5.01
C LYS A 128 -4.69 0.71 -3.64
N ASN A 129 -3.72 0.58 -2.73
CA ASN A 129 -3.92 0.08 -1.36
C ASN A 129 -3.81 1.23 -0.36
N TYR A 130 -4.88 1.99 -0.20
CA TYR A 130 -4.86 3.16 0.65
C TYR A 130 -4.99 2.85 2.14
N LEU A 131 -4.11 3.48 2.93
CA LEU A 131 -4.35 3.82 4.32
C LEU A 131 -4.96 5.22 4.36
N ALA A 132 -6.12 5.37 4.99
CA ALA A 132 -6.74 6.68 5.20
C ALA A 132 -6.65 7.12 6.66
N SER A 133 -6.73 8.40 6.91
CA SER A 133 -6.90 8.99 8.23
C SER A 133 -7.92 10.11 8.18
N LEU A 134 -8.78 10.16 9.19
CA LEU A 134 -9.86 11.14 9.31
C LEU A 134 -9.79 11.83 10.66
N PHE A 135 -9.71 13.16 10.63
CA PHE A 135 -9.81 14.04 11.80
C PHE A 135 -10.96 15.02 11.62
N ILE A 136 -11.82 15.18 12.65
CA ILE A 136 -13.00 16.03 12.57
C ILE A 136 -13.01 16.99 13.76
N GLU A 137 -13.02 18.28 13.46
CA GLU A 137 -13.25 19.35 14.44
C GLU A 137 -14.26 20.36 13.86
N LYS A 138 -13.82 21.50 13.35
CA LYS A 138 -14.68 22.47 12.63
C LYS A 138 -15.02 21.99 11.23
N ARG A 139 -14.00 21.53 10.52
CA ARG A 139 -14.10 20.86 9.23
C ARG A 139 -13.65 19.40 9.38
N ALA A 140 -13.53 18.70 8.29
CA ALA A 140 -13.01 17.35 8.25
C ALA A 140 -11.69 17.32 7.49
N GLY A 141 -10.62 16.98 8.18
CA GLY A 141 -9.34 16.67 7.56
C GLY A 141 -9.29 15.22 7.14
N LEU A 142 -8.93 14.96 5.90
CA LEU A 142 -8.81 13.63 5.33
C LEU A 142 -7.44 13.48 4.66
N SER A 143 -6.76 12.39 4.93
CA SER A 143 -5.48 12.08 4.33
C SER A 143 -5.42 10.63 3.87
N PHE A 144 -4.64 10.37 2.82
CA PHE A 144 -4.43 9.06 2.24
C PHE A 144 -2.95 8.82 1.98
N LEU A 145 -2.48 7.64 2.35
CA LEU A 145 -1.17 7.12 1.98
C LEU A 145 -1.35 5.85 1.15
N GLU A 146 -0.78 5.81 -0.03
CA GLU A 146 -0.59 4.61 -0.83
C GLU A 146 0.90 4.30 -0.90
N LEU A 147 1.32 3.37 -0.06
CA LEU A 147 2.73 3.14 0.22
C LEU A 147 3.47 2.48 -0.95
N SER A 148 2.78 1.69 -1.78
CA SER A 148 3.39 0.98 -2.90
C SER A 148 3.68 1.88 -4.11
N CYS A 149 2.91 2.95 -4.29
CA CYS A 149 3.10 3.94 -5.35
C CYS A 149 3.74 5.25 -4.84
N GLY A 150 3.96 5.38 -3.53
CA GLY A 150 4.56 6.57 -2.93
C GLY A 150 3.63 7.80 -2.91
N GLU A 151 2.32 7.61 -3.04
CA GLU A 151 1.34 8.68 -2.99
C GLU A 151 0.97 9.00 -1.54
N TYR A 152 1.20 10.24 -1.11
CA TYR A 152 0.80 10.75 0.19
C TYR A 152 0.11 12.09 0.02
N ILE A 153 -1.20 12.12 0.28
CA ILE A 153 -2.04 13.28 -0.01
C ILE A 153 -2.97 13.59 1.16
N PHE A 154 -3.40 14.86 1.24
CA PHE A 154 -4.38 15.29 2.22
C PHE A 154 -5.29 16.40 1.66
N THR A 155 -6.44 16.57 2.29
CA THR A 155 -7.40 17.63 1.98
C THR A 155 -8.23 18.01 3.21
N GLU A 156 -9.03 19.03 3.06
CA GLU A 156 -9.99 19.47 4.06
C GLU A 156 -11.35 19.74 3.43
N LEU A 157 -12.37 19.09 3.99
CA LEU A 157 -13.71 18.98 3.44
C LEU A 157 -14.77 19.50 4.40
N LYS A 158 -16.00 19.70 3.91
CA LYS A 158 -17.18 19.73 4.75
C LYS A 158 -17.51 18.33 5.26
N LYS A 159 -18.14 18.25 6.42
CA LYS A 159 -18.45 16.95 7.06
C LYS A 159 -19.36 16.07 6.19
N GLU A 160 -20.22 16.66 5.39
CA GLU A 160 -21.15 15.98 4.48
C GLU A 160 -20.44 15.31 3.29
N GLU A 161 -19.23 15.77 2.97
CA GLU A 161 -18.45 15.29 1.82
C GLU A 161 -17.53 14.09 2.16
N ILE A 162 -17.34 13.82 3.47
CA ILE A 162 -16.39 12.80 3.96
C ILE A 162 -16.64 11.43 3.35
N LEU A 163 -17.89 10.95 3.46
CA LEU A 163 -18.25 9.60 3.04
C LEU A 163 -17.98 9.40 1.55
N SER A 164 -18.40 10.36 0.74
CA SER A 164 -18.19 10.32 -0.70
C SER A 164 -16.71 10.28 -1.07
N GLU A 165 -15.88 11.08 -0.40
CA GLU A 165 -14.44 11.12 -0.71
C GLU A 165 -13.71 9.84 -0.28
N ILE A 166 -14.07 9.27 0.88
CA ILE A 166 -13.55 7.99 1.33
C ILE A 166 -13.98 6.86 0.37
N LEU A 167 -15.25 6.83 -0.06
CA LEU A 167 -15.78 5.82 -0.97
C LEU A 167 -15.14 5.85 -2.37
N LYS A 168 -14.68 7.01 -2.84
CA LYS A 168 -13.97 7.11 -4.12
C LYS A 168 -12.63 6.36 -4.11
N ARG A 169 -11.94 6.35 -2.96
CA ARG A 169 -10.60 5.75 -2.82
C ARG A 169 -10.63 4.33 -2.27
N GLU A 170 -11.75 3.90 -1.71
CA GLU A 170 -11.95 2.56 -1.13
C GLU A 170 -10.75 2.13 -0.25
N PRO A 171 -10.37 2.89 0.81
CA PRO A 171 -9.21 2.57 1.62
C PRO A 171 -9.38 1.20 2.28
N LYS A 172 -8.27 0.47 2.41
CA LYS A 172 -8.26 -0.82 3.10
C LYS A 172 -8.23 -0.67 4.62
N GLU A 173 -7.77 0.49 5.09
CA GLU A 173 -7.70 0.82 6.51
C GLU A 173 -7.96 2.31 6.72
N ILE A 174 -8.69 2.64 7.80
CA ILE A 174 -9.01 4.02 8.17
C ILE A 174 -8.62 4.26 9.62
N ILE A 175 -7.71 5.20 9.84
CA ILE A 175 -7.31 5.66 11.17
C ILE A 175 -8.32 6.68 11.68
N LEU A 176 -8.86 6.44 12.86
CA LEU A 176 -9.86 7.27 13.54
C LEU A 176 -9.44 7.52 14.97
N SER A 177 -9.81 8.70 15.51
CA SER A 177 -9.68 8.93 16.95
C SER A 177 -10.63 8.01 17.72
N LYS A 178 -10.17 7.44 18.86
CA LYS A 178 -11.00 6.65 19.77
C LYS A 178 -12.29 7.38 20.20
N LYS A 179 -12.29 8.70 20.21
CA LYS A 179 -13.50 9.49 20.49
C LYS A 179 -14.65 9.24 19.51
N LEU A 180 -14.33 8.80 18.29
CA LEU A 180 -15.33 8.53 17.25
C LEU A 180 -15.86 7.10 17.26
N GLU A 181 -15.32 6.21 18.08
CA GLU A 181 -15.58 4.76 18.03
C GLU A 181 -17.08 4.42 18.07
N ASN A 182 -17.85 5.11 18.89
CA ASN A 182 -19.29 4.90 19.02
C ASN A 182 -20.14 5.92 18.25
N SER A 183 -19.55 6.68 17.33
CA SER A 183 -20.25 7.71 16.55
C SER A 183 -21.11 7.13 15.44
N GLU A 184 -22.12 7.87 14.99
CA GLU A 184 -22.96 7.54 13.84
C GLU A 184 -22.14 7.44 12.54
N LEU A 185 -21.10 8.27 12.43
CA LEU A 185 -20.17 8.22 11.30
C LEU A 185 -19.49 6.85 11.18
N VAL A 186 -19.02 6.28 12.28
CA VAL A 186 -18.39 4.95 12.29
C VAL A 186 -19.36 3.87 11.86
N LYS A 187 -20.62 3.93 12.29
CA LYS A 187 -21.67 3.02 11.82
C LYS A 187 -21.87 3.13 10.32
N THR A 188 -21.95 4.37 9.82
CA THR A 188 -22.10 4.65 8.38
C THR A 188 -20.90 4.15 7.58
N LEU A 189 -19.68 4.35 8.07
CA LEU A 189 -18.47 3.82 7.41
C LEU A 189 -18.50 2.29 7.37
N LYS A 190 -18.81 1.60 8.47
CA LYS A 190 -18.90 0.13 8.50
C LYS A 190 -19.95 -0.42 7.51
N GLN A 191 -21.07 0.28 7.34
CA GLN A 191 -22.13 -0.11 6.43
C GLN A 191 -21.72 0.05 4.95
N ASN A 192 -21.04 1.15 4.62
CA ASN A 192 -20.69 1.51 3.24
C ASN A 192 -19.35 0.92 2.78
N ILE A 193 -18.41 0.69 3.72
CA ILE A 193 -17.09 0.11 3.43
C ILE A 193 -16.83 -1.06 4.40
N PRO A 194 -17.59 -2.15 4.29
CA PRO A 194 -17.50 -3.26 5.25
C PRO A 194 -16.16 -4.01 5.21
N LYS A 195 -15.39 -3.85 4.13
CA LYS A 195 -14.07 -4.45 3.98
C LYS A 195 -12.92 -3.58 4.53
N ALA A 196 -13.17 -2.31 4.84
CA ALA A 196 -12.15 -1.44 5.40
C ALA A 196 -11.99 -1.72 6.90
N HIS A 197 -10.75 -1.93 7.32
CA HIS A 197 -10.43 -2.02 8.73
C HIS A 197 -10.46 -0.63 9.38
N LEU A 198 -11.13 -0.48 10.54
CA LEU A 198 -11.14 0.76 11.30
C LEU A 198 -10.17 0.67 12.47
N SER A 199 -9.09 1.44 12.41
CA SER A 199 -8.05 1.50 13.43
C SER A 199 -8.27 2.70 14.35
N PHE A 200 -8.67 2.43 15.61
CA PHE A 200 -8.91 3.48 16.60
C PHE A 200 -7.63 3.79 17.37
N VAL A 201 -7.20 5.04 17.33
CA VAL A 201 -5.96 5.51 17.94
C VAL A 201 -6.20 6.66 18.92
N GLU A 202 -5.21 6.90 19.80
CA GLU A 202 -5.24 8.02 20.71
C GLU A 202 -5.11 9.35 19.95
N GLU A 203 -5.72 10.40 20.49
CA GLU A 203 -5.81 11.71 19.85
C GLU A 203 -4.45 12.41 19.67
N ASN A 204 -3.44 12.00 20.46
CA ASN A 204 -2.09 12.53 20.34
C ASN A 204 -1.43 12.27 18.97
N LEU A 205 -1.88 11.24 18.22
CA LEU A 205 -1.37 10.98 16.87
C LEU A 205 -1.81 12.07 15.87
N PHE A 206 -2.87 12.82 16.17
CA PHE A 206 -3.36 13.90 15.32
C PHE A 206 -2.71 15.27 15.58
N LYS A 207 -1.64 15.33 16.38
CA LYS A 207 -0.86 16.54 16.58
C LYS A 207 0.04 16.80 15.36
N LYS A 208 0.22 18.09 14.97
CA LYS A 208 0.96 18.47 13.75
C LYS A 208 2.50 18.30 13.83
N GLU A 209 3.05 17.97 14.97
CA GLU A 209 4.48 18.08 15.26
C GLU A 209 5.35 17.13 14.41
N GLY A 210 4.85 15.97 14.04
CA GLY A 210 5.58 15.00 13.21
C GLY A 210 5.86 15.49 11.80
N LEU A 211 4.99 16.33 11.23
CA LEU A 211 5.14 16.86 9.88
C LEU A 211 6.25 17.92 9.74
N LYS A 212 6.80 18.41 10.86
CA LYS A 212 7.94 19.37 10.85
C LYS A 212 9.17 18.80 10.14
N SER A 213 9.36 17.49 10.15
CA SER A 213 10.47 16.82 9.46
C SER A 213 10.45 17.02 7.93
N PHE A 214 9.29 17.34 7.36
CA PHE A 214 9.14 17.54 5.92
C PHE A 214 9.31 19.00 5.48
N ASN A 215 9.74 19.93 6.35
CA ASN A 215 9.81 21.36 6.04
C ASN A 215 8.52 21.91 5.39
N LEU A 216 7.36 21.41 5.84
CA LEU A 216 6.04 21.88 5.38
C LEU A 216 5.73 23.30 5.90
N GLU A 217 6.73 24.18 5.96
CA GLU A 217 6.56 25.63 6.15
C GLU A 217 5.97 26.31 4.92
N ILE A 218 5.32 25.58 4.05
CA ILE A 218 4.61 26.17 2.93
C ILE A 218 3.40 26.91 3.51
N PHE A 219 3.52 28.23 3.56
CA PHE A 219 2.53 29.19 4.08
C PHE A 219 1.10 28.94 3.56
N GLU A 220 0.97 28.34 2.39
CA GLU A 220 -0.31 27.98 1.78
C GLU A 220 -1.11 26.93 2.53
N PHE A 221 -0.47 25.97 3.21
CA PHE A 221 -1.18 24.85 3.84
C PHE A 221 -1.51 25.07 5.31
N LYS A 222 -1.02 26.14 5.97
CA LYS A 222 -1.34 26.44 7.38
C LYS A 222 -2.84 26.64 7.63
N ARG A 223 -3.60 27.03 6.63
CA ARG A 223 -5.06 27.20 6.69
C ARG A 223 -5.84 25.87 6.73
N TYR A 224 -5.21 24.74 6.37
CA TYR A 224 -5.85 23.42 6.31
C TYR A 224 -5.46 22.60 7.54
N GLU A 225 -5.88 23.05 8.69
CA GLU A 225 -5.41 22.56 9.98
C GLU A 225 -5.85 21.13 10.25
N GLU A 226 -7.12 20.81 9.98
CA GLU A 226 -7.66 19.47 10.16
C GLU A 226 -7.06 18.47 9.15
N GLY A 227 -6.80 18.90 7.92
CA GLY A 227 -6.13 18.09 6.90
C GLY A 227 -4.71 17.72 7.31
N LEU A 228 -3.94 18.68 7.85
CA LEU A 228 -2.60 18.42 8.38
C LEU A 228 -2.61 17.49 9.60
N LYS A 229 -3.60 17.62 10.49
CA LYS A 229 -3.77 16.70 11.63
C LYS A 229 -4.03 15.28 11.14
N ALA A 230 -4.87 15.10 10.12
CA ALA A 230 -5.11 13.80 9.51
C ALA A 230 -3.84 13.22 8.86
N ALA A 231 -3.08 14.05 8.12
CA ALA A 231 -1.80 13.61 7.57
C ALA A 231 -0.83 13.20 8.67
N ASN A 232 -0.67 13.99 9.73
CA ASN A 232 0.22 13.62 10.84
C ASN A 232 -0.14 12.28 11.48
N ALA A 233 -1.43 11.97 11.59
CA ALA A 233 -1.84 10.68 12.17
C ALA A 233 -1.36 9.49 11.33
N ILE A 234 -1.33 9.59 10.01
CA ILE A 234 -0.73 8.57 9.13
C ILE A 234 0.77 8.44 9.41
N LEU A 235 1.49 9.55 9.52
CA LEU A 235 2.94 9.54 9.79
C LEU A 235 3.25 8.91 11.15
N GLU A 236 2.53 9.29 12.22
CA GLU A 236 2.72 8.71 13.54
C GLU A 236 2.33 7.22 13.56
N TYR A 237 1.29 6.83 12.82
CA TYR A 237 0.90 5.44 12.65
C TYR A 237 2.01 4.64 11.94
N LEU A 238 2.62 5.21 10.90
CA LEU A 238 3.74 4.60 10.20
C LEU A 238 4.96 4.44 11.13
N LYS A 239 5.25 5.40 12.03
CA LYS A 239 6.31 5.28 13.03
C LYS A 239 6.12 4.09 13.97
N ILE A 240 4.87 3.77 14.29
CA ILE A 240 4.55 2.63 15.17
C ILE A 240 4.73 1.30 14.45
N TYR A 241 4.21 1.19 13.22
CA TYR A 241 4.11 -0.10 12.54
C TYR A 241 5.21 -0.37 11.51
N GLN A 242 5.79 0.69 10.90
CA GLN A 242 6.83 0.61 9.87
C GLN A 242 7.87 1.74 10.05
N PRO A 243 8.55 1.83 11.21
CA PRO A 243 9.42 2.97 11.54
C PRO A 243 10.54 3.20 10.52
N HIS A 244 11.04 2.14 9.90
CA HIS A 244 12.11 2.20 8.89
C HIS A 244 11.70 2.85 7.56
N LEU A 245 10.42 3.13 7.35
CA LEU A 245 9.90 3.77 6.14
C LEU A 245 9.65 5.26 6.30
N VAL A 246 9.60 5.78 7.53
CA VAL A 246 9.22 7.16 7.84
C VAL A 246 10.09 8.19 7.10
N ASP A 247 11.41 7.97 7.09
CA ASP A 247 12.36 8.89 6.45
C ASP A 247 12.44 8.71 4.92
N LYS A 248 11.67 7.77 4.36
CA LYS A 248 11.72 7.42 2.95
C LYS A 248 10.45 7.78 2.18
N ILE A 249 9.38 8.13 2.88
CA ILE A 249 8.15 8.60 2.23
C ILE A 249 8.26 10.08 1.86
N SER A 250 7.58 10.48 0.79
CA SER A 250 7.49 11.88 0.37
C SER A 250 6.62 12.69 1.32
N ALA A 251 6.82 14.02 1.34
CA ALA A 251 5.93 14.92 2.06
C ALA A 251 4.48 14.83 1.54
N PRO A 252 3.47 14.94 2.42
CA PRO A 252 2.09 14.92 1.98
C PRO A 252 1.76 16.13 1.11
N GLN A 253 1.03 15.88 0.01
CA GLN A 253 0.60 16.91 -0.93
C GLN A 253 -0.87 17.25 -0.73
N PHE A 254 -1.21 18.53 -0.83
CA PHE A 254 -2.61 18.93 -0.79
C PHE A 254 -3.28 18.66 -2.14
N TYR A 255 -4.48 18.09 -2.14
CA TYR A 255 -5.30 17.95 -3.33
C TYR A 255 -6.64 18.69 -3.18
N TYR A 256 -7.18 19.14 -4.30
CA TYR A 256 -8.39 19.94 -4.39
C TYR A 256 -9.55 19.09 -4.94
N PRO A 257 -10.41 18.52 -4.08
CA PRO A 257 -11.56 17.71 -4.55
C PRO A 257 -12.53 18.50 -5.44
N GLU A 258 -12.61 19.81 -5.26
CA GLU A 258 -13.44 20.71 -6.05
C GLU A 258 -13.01 20.86 -7.53
N GLU A 259 -11.80 20.45 -7.90
CA GLU A 259 -11.38 20.39 -9.30
C GLU A 259 -12.09 19.30 -10.10
N PHE A 260 -12.71 18.36 -9.40
CA PHE A 260 -13.37 17.20 -9.98
C PHE A 260 -14.89 17.27 -9.84
N LEU A 261 -15.58 16.61 -10.78
CA LEU A 261 -17.02 16.44 -10.68
C LEU A 261 -17.34 15.56 -9.47
N PHE A 262 -18.25 16.02 -8.64
CA PHE A 262 -18.76 15.22 -7.53
C PHE A 262 -19.66 14.10 -8.09
N LEU A 263 -19.29 12.86 -7.78
CA LEU A 263 -20.07 11.67 -8.03
C LEU A 263 -20.36 10.99 -6.70
N ASP A 264 -21.62 10.93 -6.32
CA ASP A 264 -22.03 10.17 -5.15
C ASP A 264 -21.97 8.65 -5.41
N GLU A 265 -22.06 7.87 -4.34
CA GLU A 265 -21.92 6.42 -4.42
C GLU A 265 -23.06 5.79 -5.24
N SER A 266 -24.28 6.32 -5.13
CA SER A 266 -25.42 5.83 -5.89
C SER A 266 -25.22 6.07 -7.40
N THR A 267 -24.69 7.23 -7.77
CA THR A 267 -24.36 7.56 -9.16
C THR A 267 -23.28 6.61 -9.72
N LYS A 268 -22.18 6.42 -8.97
CA LYS A 268 -21.09 5.50 -9.40
C LYS A 268 -21.60 4.08 -9.59
N ARG A 269 -22.38 3.61 -8.62
CA ARG A 269 -22.98 2.26 -8.65
C ARG A 269 -24.00 2.11 -9.77
N ASN A 270 -24.95 3.04 -9.93
CA ASN A 270 -26.01 2.95 -10.90
C ASN A 270 -25.50 3.11 -12.35
N LEU A 271 -24.42 3.84 -12.55
CA LEU A 271 -23.72 3.94 -13.85
C LEU A 271 -22.72 2.79 -14.08
N GLU A 272 -22.57 1.88 -13.12
CA GLU A 272 -21.65 0.75 -13.19
C GLU A 272 -20.22 1.17 -13.63
N LEU A 273 -19.72 2.25 -13.03
CA LEU A 273 -18.46 2.84 -13.48
C LEU A 273 -17.27 1.88 -13.32
N ILE A 274 -17.19 1.20 -12.17
CA ILE A 274 -16.06 0.31 -11.82
C ILE A 274 -16.52 -1.13 -11.56
N LYS A 275 -17.70 -1.31 -11.00
CA LYS A 275 -18.30 -2.61 -10.66
C LYS A 275 -19.69 -2.71 -11.25
N ASN A 276 -20.06 -3.90 -11.72
CA ASN A 276 -21.42 -4.15 -12.21
C ASN A 276 -22.42 -4.31 -11.04
N LEU A 277 -23.70 -4.15 -11.32
CA LEU A 277 -24.78 -4.28 -10.33
C LEU A 277 -25.16 -5.73 -10.01
N TRP A 278 -24.81 -6.67 -10.89
CA TRP A 278 -25.26 -8.05 -10.78
C TRP A 278 -24.49 -8.84 -9.71
N ASP A 279 -23.16 -8.86 -9.80
CA ASP A 279 -22.31 -9.64 -8.91
C ASP A 279 -21.23 -8.80 -8.21
N GLY A 280 -21.20 -7.48 -8.48
CA GLY A 280 -20.21 -6.56 -7.93
C GLY A 280 -18.79 -6.75 -8.47
N SER A 281 -18.61 -7.54 -9.54
CA SER A 281 -17.34 -7.70 -10.20
C SER A 281 -17.01 -6.52 -11.12
N GLU A 282 -15.74 -6.39 -11.50
CA GLU A 282 -15.31 -5.38 -12.48
C GLU A 282 -15.82 -5.67 -13.88
N LYS A 283 -16.04 -6.94 -14.22
CA LYS A 283 -16.49 -7.39 -15.54
C LYS A 283 -17.83 -6.74 -15.91
N TYR A 284 -17.94 -6.27 -17.13
CA TYR A 284 -19.11 -5.53 -17.68
C TYR A 284 -19.31 -4.11 -17.14
N SER A 285 -18.43 -3.60 -16.28
CA SER A 285 -18.45 -2.17 -15.90
C SER A 285 -17.93 -1.28 -17.03
N LEU A 286 -18.11 0.05 -16.90
CA LEU A 286 -17.53 1.02 -17.83
C LEU A 286 -16.00 0.90 -17.87
N PHE A 287 -15.35 0.76 -16.71
CA PHE A 287 -13.90 0.56 -16.62
C PHE A 287 -13.45 -0.68 -17.40
N TRP A 288 -14.13 -1.81 -17.23
CA TRP A 288 -13.81 -3.05 -17.94
C TRP A 288 -13.87 -2.90 -19.46
N VAL A 289 -14.86 -2.16 -19.97
CA VAL A 289 -15.02 -1.90 -21.42
C VAL A 289 -13.87 -1.03 -21.92
N LEU A 290 -13.51 0.02 -21.16
CA LEU A 290 -12.52 1.02 -21.57
C LEU A 290 -11.07 0.56 -21.30
N ASP A 291 -10.84 -0.34 -20.36
CA ASP A 291 -9.48 -0.79 -20.00
C ASP A 291 -8.85 -1.60 -21.13
N LYS A 292 -8.11 -0.90 -21.96
CA LYS A 292 -7.20 -1.43 -22.99
C LYS A 292 -5.77 -1.01 -22.72
N THR A 293 -5.47 -0.61 -21.47
CA THR A 293 -4.13 -0.22 -21.04
C THR A 293 -3.16 -1.40 -21.15
N GLN A 294 -1.88 -1.09 -21.26
CA GLN A 294 -0.84 -2.12 -21.43
C GLN A 294 0.05 -2.24 -20.19
N THR A 295 -0.15 -1.35 -19.20
CA THR A 295 0.61 -1.32 -17.95
C THR A 295 -0.32 -1.23 -16.75
N PRO A 296 0.06 -1.80 -15.59
CA PRO A 296 -0.73 -1.69 -14.36
C PRO A 296 -0.97 -0.23 -13.93
N MET A 297 0.07 0.62 -14.00
CA MET A 297 -0.04 2.05 -13.68
C MET A 297 -0.99 2.80 -14.63
N GLY A 298 -1.04 2.40 -15.90
CA GLY A 298 -2.03 2.94 -16.86
C GLY A 298 -3.46 2.57 -16.49
N ALA A 299 -3.70 1.33 -16.04
CA ALA A 299 -5.01 0.88 -15.58
C ALA A 299 -5.45 1.65 -14.32
N ARG A 300 -4.55 1.84 -13.35
CA ARG A 300 -4.83 2.66 -12.15
C ARG A 300 -5.19 4.10 -12.50
N LEU A 301 -4.45 4.72 -13.42
CA LEU A 301 -4.74 6.07 -13.88
C LEU A 301 -6.07 6.17 -14.62
N LEU A 302 -6.41 5.20 -15.46
CA LEU A 302 -7.71 5.15 -16.15
C LEU A 302 -8.86 5.04 -15.14
N LYS A 303 -8.75 4.18 -14.15
CA LYS A 303 -9.72 4.03 -13.08
C LYS A 303 -9.92 5.34 -12.31
N GLU A 304 -8.81 6.02 -12.00
CA GLU A 304 -8.83 7.34 -11.36
C GLU A 304 -9.54 8.38 -12.23
N TRP A 305 -9.28 8.42 -13.53
CA TRP A 305 -9.96 9.36 -14.46
C TRP A 305 -11.46 9.14 -14.54
N ILE A 306 -11.94 7.91 -14.41
CA ILE A 306 -13.36 7.57 -14.39
C ILE A 306 -14.00 8.03 -13.07
N LEU A 307 -13.32 7.81 -11.94
CA LEU A 307 -13.83 8.16 -10.61
C LEU A 307 -13.72 9.66 -10.29
N TYR A 308 -12.79 10.36 -10.94
CA TYR A 308 -12.50 11.79 -10.75
C TYR A 308 -12.59 12.55 -12.09
N PRO A 309 -13.79 12.69 -12.67
CA PRO A 309 -13.95 13.45 -13.91
C PRO A 309 -13.61 14.92 -13.71
N LEU A 310 -12.88 15.50 -14.63
CA LEU A 310 -12.51 16.92 -14.60
C LEU A 310 -13.73 17.81 -14.79
N LYS A 311 -13.74 19.00 -14.14
CA LYS A 311 -14.68 20.10 -14.37
C LYS A 311 -14.15 21.15 -15.35
N ASP A 312 -12.85 21.34 -15.38
CA ASP A 312 -12.19 22.35 -16.20
C ASP A 312 -12.25 21.96 -17.67
N ILE A 313 -12.98 22.75 -18.46
CA ILE A 313 -13.19 22.52 -19.88
C ILE A 313 -11.86 22.49 -20.65
N LYS A 314 -10.90 23.35 -20.31
CA LYS A 314 -9.60 23.38 -20.97
C LYS A 314 -8.81 22.09 -20.73
N LYS A 315 -8.77 21.63 -19.46
CA LYS A 315 -8.14 20.35 -19.10
C LYS A 315 -8.82 19.15 -19.79
N ILE A 316 -10.15 19.20 -19.98
CA ILE A 316 -10.90 18.18 -20.71
C ILE A 316 -10.51 18.20 -22.19
N GLN A 317 -10.53 19.39 -22.83
CA GLN A 317 -10.16 19.54 -24.24
C GLN A 317 -8.72 19.08 -24.51
N GLU A 318 -7.76 19.44 -23.65
CA GLU A 318 -6.40 18.94 -23.75
C GLU A 318 -6.29 17.41 -23.73
N ARG A 319 -7.11 16.71 -22.92
CA ARG A 319 -7.18 15.23 -22.94
C ARG A 319 -7.78 14.74 -24.25
N GLN A 320 -8.87 15.35 -24.70
CA GLN A 320 -9.56 14.98 -25.94
C GLN A 320 -8.66 15.16 -27.17
N GLU A 321 -7.84 16.21 -27.23
CA GLU A 321 -6.86 16.42 -28.30
C GLU A 321 -5.85 15.27 -28.38
N VAL A 322 -5.33 14.79 -27.23
CA VAL A 322 -4.41 13.64 -27.20
C VAL A 322 -5.12 12.36 -27.62
N VAL A 323 -6.36 12.14 -27.18
CA VAL A 323 -7.15 10.97 -27.59
C VAL A 323 -7.40 10.99 -29.09
N LYS A 324 -7.85 12.15 -29.66
CA LYS A 324 -8.06 12.34 -31.09
C LYS A 324 -6.77 12.04 -31.87
N PHE A 325 -5.64 12.58 -31.43
CA PHE A 325 -4.34 12.32 -32.03
C PHE A 325 -4.05 10.82 -32.18
N PHE A 326 -4.23 10.03 -31.10
CA PHE A 326 -4.00 8.59 -31.15
C PHE A 326 -5.08 7.80 -31.89
N VAL A 327 -6.29 8.32 -32.01
CA VAL A 327 -7.34 7.73 -32.87
C VAL A 327 -6.95 7.87 -34.35
N GLU A 328 -6.48 9.02 -34.74
CA GLU A 328 -6.08 9.33 -36.12
C GLU A 328 -4.74 8.68 -36.51
N ASN A 329 -3.82 8.47 -35.56
CA ASN A 329 -2.49 7.88 -35.78
C ASN A 329 -2.44 6.43 -35.29
N ARG A 330 -3.14 5.52 -35.99
CA ARG A 330 -3.29 4.13 -35.56
C ARG A 330 -1.96 3.36 -35.48
N THR A 331 -1.08 3.50 -36.47
CA THR A 331 0.21 2.82 -36.50
C THR A 331 1.06 3.20 -35.29
N LEU A 332 1.19 4.50 -35.04
CA LEU A 332 1.92 5.04 -33.89
C LEU A 332 1.34 4.50 -32.56
N ARG A 333 0.00 4.48 -32.43
CA ARG A 333 -0.66 3.91 -31.25
C ARG A 333 -0.35 2.43 -31.05
N ASP A 334 -0.35 1.64 -32.11
CA ASP A 334 -0.08 0.20 -32.05
C ASP A 334 1.40 -0.08 -31.76
N ASP A 335 2.32 0.74 -32.23
CA ASP A 335 3.74 0.70 -31.89
C ASP A 335 3.98 1.01 -30.42
N LEU A 336 3.38 2.09 -29.92
CA LEU A 336 3.44 2.40 -28.48
C LEU A 336 2.88 1.29 -27.61
N LYS A 337 1.76 0.68 -28.00
CA LYS A 337 1.22 -0.46 -27.26
C LYS A 337 2.20 -1.64 -27.18
N ARG A 338 2.94 -1.91 -28.25
CA ARG A 338 3.95 -2.98 -28.27
C ARG A 338 5.11 -2.68 -27.31
N ILE A 339 5.54 -1.42 -27.24
CA ILE A 339 6.61 -1.01 -26.32
C ILE A 339 6.09 -1.05 -24.87
N LEU A 340 4.93 -0.47 -24.59
CA LEU A 340 4.35 -0.40 -23.25
C LEU A 340 4.12 -1.79 -22.61
N ARG A 341 3.83 -2.84 -23.40
CA ARG A 341 3.71 -4.21 -22.90
C ARG A 341 5.01 -4.78 -22.30
N LYS A 342 6.15 -4.19 -22.67
CA LYS A 342 7.47 -4.61 -22.18
C LYS A 342 7.87 -3.87 -20.90
N ILE A 343 7.07 -2.89 -20.49
CA ILE A 343 7.33 -2.06 -19.33
C ILE A 343 6.54 -2.62 -18.14
N SER A 344 7.24 -2.99 -17.09
CA SER A 344 6.68 -3.43 -15.82
C SER A 344 6.12 -2.24 -15.04
N ASP A 345 5.59 -2.48 -13.85
CA ASP A 345 5.04 -1.45 -12.96
C ASP A 345 6.14 -0.54 -12.39
N LEU A 346 6.61 0.41 -13.20
CA LEU A 346 7.68 1.34 -12.80
C LEU A 346 7.33 2.16 -11.55
N GLU A 347 6.07 2.51 -11.38
CA GLU A 347 5.60 3.28 -10.21
C GLU A 347 5.87 2.51 -8.91
N ARG A 348 5.50 1.24 -8.85
CA ARG A 348 5.75 0.38 -7.70
C ARG A 348 7.20 -0.06 -7.57
N LEU A 349 7.87 -0.37 -8.67
CA LEU A 349 9.28 -0.77 -8.66
C LEU A 349 10.17 0.36 -8.16
N SER A 350 9.99 1.59 -8.65
CA SER A 350 10.78 2.75 -8.20
C SER A 350 10.55 3.06 -6.73
N THR A 351 9.30 2.99 -6.26
CA THR A 351 8.98 3.18 -4.84
C THR A 351 9.66 2.11 -3.97
N ARG A 352 9.62 0.83 -4.36
CA ARG A 352 10.30 -0.24 -3.62
C ARG A 352 11.83 -0.06 -3.58
N CYS A 353 12.41 0.42 -4.69
CA CYS A 353 13.84 0.80 -4.70
C CYS A 353 14.13 1.94 -3.73
N ALA A 354 13.35 3.02 -3.78
CA ALA A 354 13.50 4.17 -2.88
C ALA A 354 13.37 3.77 -1.39
N LEU A 355 12.44 2.87 -1.09
CA LEU A 355 12.22 2.32 0.25
C LEU A 355 13.27 1.26 0.65
N LYS A 356 14.19 0.88 -0.24
CA LYS A 356 15.21 -0.19 -0.06
C LYS A 356 14.58 -1.56 0.24
N LEU A 357 13.45 -1.85 -0.42
CA LEU A 357 12.70 -3.10 -0.27
C LEU A 357 12.69 -3.95 -1.55
N ALA A 358 13.26 -3.44 -2.64
CA ALA A 358 13.33 -4.16 -3.90
C ALA A 358 14.23 -5.41 -3.78
N ASN A 359 13.73 -6.53 -4.27
CA ASN A 359 14.49 -7.77 -4.40
C ASN A 359 15.28 -7.80 -5.74
N PRO A 360 16.22 -8.75 -5.93
CA PRO A 360 17.03 -8.81 -7.15
C PRO A 360 16.20 -8.94 -8.43
N LYS A 361 15.13 -9.74 -8.42
CA LYS A 361 14.23 -9.91 -9.57
C LYS A 361 13.50 -8.60 -9.92
N GLU A 362 13.06 -7.85 -8.93
CA GLU A 362 12.43 -6.53 -9.11
C GLU A 362 13.43 -5.52 -9.71
N MET A 363 14.69 -5.55 -9.30
CA MET A 363 15.76 -4.76 -9.91
C MET A 363 15.98 -5.12 -11.37
N GLY A 364 15.91 -6.42 -11.71
CA GLY A 364 15.94 -6.90 -13.10
C GLY A 364 14.77 -6.38 -13.93
N LEU A 365 13.55 -6.42 -13.38
CA LEU A 365 12.35 -5.85 -14.03
C LEU A 365 12.44 -4.34 -14.24
N LEU A 366 13.03 -3.62 -13.28
CA LEU A 366 13.30 -2.18 -13.42
C LEU A 366 14.29 -1.96 -14.58
N ARG A 367 15.44 -2.65 -14.59
CA ARG A 367 16.42 -2.57 -15.67
C ARG A 367 15.77 -2.80 -17.05
N GLU A 368 15.01 -3.88 -17.22
CA GLU A 368 14.35 -4.18 -18.49
C GLU A 368 13.35 -3.08 -18.90
N SER A 369 12.62 -2.52 -17.94
CA SER A 369 11.69 -1.43 -18.23
C SER A 369 12.39 -0.16 -18.67
N LEU A 370 13.50 0.22 -18.02
CA LEU A 370 14.30 1.40 -18.38
C LEU A 370 14.84 1.34 -19.80
N LYS A 371 15.21 0.14 -20.28
CA LYS A 371 15.67 -0.12 -21.65
C LYS A 371 14.71 0.41 -22.72
N TYR A 372 13.40 0.38 -22.46
CA TYR A 372 12.37 0.74 -23.44
C TYR A 372 11.91 2.21 -23.36
N LEU A 373 12.33 2.99 -22.36
CA LEU A 373 11.95 4.40 -22.26
C LEU A 373 12.45 5.26 -23.45
N PRO A 374 13.70 5.11 -23.94
CA PRO A 374 14.15 5.80 -25.14
C PRO A 374 13.35 5.44 -26.39
N GLU A 375 12.88 4.16 -26.51
CA GLU A 375 12.05 3.76 -27.64
C GLU A 375 10.71 4.49 -27.69
N ILE A 376 10.07 4.74 -26.55
CA ILE A 376 8.83 5.54 -26.45
C ILE A 376 9.08 6.94 -27.02
N LYS A 377 10.19 7.58 -26.60
CA LYS A 377 10.55 8.90 -27.03
C LYS A 377 10.82 8.94 -28.53
N ASN A 378 11.62 8.02 -29.03
CA ASN A 378 11.97 7.92 -30.43
C ASN A 378 10.76 7.72 -31.34
N VAL A 379 9.82 6.84 -30.97
CA VAL A 379 8.61 6.56 -31.75
C VAL A 379 7.70 7.81 -31.81
N LEU A 380 7.57 8.54 -30.71
CA LEU A 380 6.77 9.76 -30.65
C LEU A 380 7.42 10.94 -31.37
N GLU A 381 8.74 11.03 -31.39
CA GLU A 381 9.50 12.10 -32.07
C GLU A 381 9.63 11.87 -33.59
N LYS A 382 9.83 10.61 -34.00
CA LYS A 382 10.03 10.23 -35.41
C LYS A 382 8.81 10.50 -36.29
N GLU A 383 7.63 10.31 -35.74
CA GLU A 383 6.36 10.49 -36.44
C GLU A 383 5.65 11.78 -36.02
N LYS A 384 6.38 12.79 -35.52
CA LYS A 384 5.82 14.05 -35.08
C LYS A 384 5.18 14.79 -36.26
N PRO A 385 3.84 14.75 -36.42
CA PRO A 385 3.16 15.45 -37.50
C PRO A 385 3.16 16.97 -37.23
N LEU A 386 2.76 17.75 -38.23
CA LEU A 386 2.63 19.19 -38.13
C LEU A 386 1.77 19.66 -36.94
N PHE A 387 0.78 18.83 -36.56
CA PHE A 387 -0.06 19.06 -35.39
C PHE A 387 0.24 17.97 -34.33
N PHE A 388 0.96 18.38 -33.29
CA PHE A 388 1.27 17.53 -32.13
C PHE A 388 0.65 18.15 -30.86
N PRO A 389 -0.18 17.42 -30.10
CA PRO A 389 -0.88 17.99 -28.95
C PRO A 389 0.09 18.53 -27.90
N LYS A 390 -0.11 19.78 -27.45
CA LYS A 390 0.76 20.45 -26.47
C LYS A 390 0.93 19.64 -25.17
N LYS A 391 -0.13 18.98 -24.72
CA LYS A 391 -0.09 18.13 -23.54
C LYS A 391 0.84 16.93 -23.75
N LEU A 392 0.79 16.29 -24.92
CA LEU A 392 1.67 15.17 -25.25
C LEU A 392 3.13 15.64 -25.38
N GLU A 393 3.35 16.81 -25.96
CA GLU A 393 4.68 17.43 -26.04
C GLU A 393 5.29 17.69 -24.64
N LYS A 394 4.47 18.20 -23.71
CA LYS A 394 4.90 18.40 -22.32
C LYS A 394 5.25 17.08 -21.64
N LEU A 395 4.44 16.04 -21.83
CA LEU A 395 4.71 14.71 -21.29
C LEU A 395 6.02 14.13 -21.85
N LEU A 396 6.25 14.28 -23.16
CA LEU A 396 7.45 13.81 -23.82
C LEU A 396 8.72 14.48 -23.29
N LYS A 397 8.67 15.79 -23.05
CA LYS A 397 9.79 16.55 -22.44
C LYS A 397 10.11 16.12 -21.02
N ASN A 398 9.14 15.57 -20.29
CA ASN A 398 9.32 15.09 -18.93
C ASN A 398 9.87 13.65 -18.86
N ILE A 399 9.99 12.96 -19.99
CA ILE A 399 10.68 11.66 -20.02
C ILE A 399 12.18 11.93 -19.96
N GLU A 400 12.76 11.68 -18.80
CA GLU A 400 14.20 11.82 -18.58
C GLU A 400 14.98 10.66 -19.23
N ASP A 401 16.26 10.89 -19.44
CA ASP A 401 17.18 9.86 -19.92
C ASP A 401 17.73 9.07 -18.71
N PHE A 402 17.35 7.81 -18.62
CA PHE A 402 17.82 6.88 -17.59
C PHE A 402 18.90 5.91 -18.13
N SER A 403 19.57 6.25 -19.22
CA SER A 403 20.59 5.39 -19.84
C SER A 403 21.71 5.04 -18.86
N GLU A 404 22.21 5.98 -18.08
CA GLU A 404 23.25 5.74 -17.07
C GLU A 404 22.80 4.72 -16.02
N LEU A 405 21.57 4.86 -15.52
CA LEU A 405 21.00 3.91 -14.56
C LEU A 405 20.79 2.53 -15.17
N TYR A 406 20.31 2.49 -16.41
CA TYR A 406 20.21 1.22 -17.15
C TYR A 406 21.57 0.54 -17.29
N GLU A 407 22.59 1.26 -17.75
CA GLU A 407 23.95 0.72 -17.91
C GLU A 407 24.54 0.24 -16.58
N LEU A 408 24.35 0.99 -15.51
CA LEU A 408 24.76 0.58 -14.16
C LEU A 408 24.11 -0.76 -13.76
N LEU A 409 22.78 -0.86 -13.86
CA LEU A 409 22.06 -2.09 -13.52
C LEU A 409 22.46 -3.23 -14.45
N ASN A 410 22.63 -2.96 -15.74
CA ASN A 410 22.99 -3.95 -16.74
C ASN A 410 24.42 -4.45 -16.57
N SER A 411 25.37 -3.63 -16.15
CA SER A 411 26.75 -4.04 -15.90
C SER A 411 26.86 -4.96 -14.66
N TRP A 412 26.03 -4.76 -13.64
CA TRP A 412 26.14 -5.47 -12.38
C TRP A 412 25.25 -6.71 -12.30
N LEU A 413 23.99 -6.62 -12.71
CA LEU A 413 23.02 -7.70 -12.53
C LEU A 413 23.15 -8.77 -13.61
N VAL A 414 23.01 -10.03 -13.22
CA VAL A 414 22.83 -11.15 -14.19
C VAL A 414 21.57 -10.91 -15.04
N GLU A 415 21.44 -11.64 -16.14
CA GLU A 415 20.31 -11.49 -17.08
C GLU A 415 18.95 -11.76 -16.41
N ASP A 416 18.84 -12.85 -15.67
CA ASP A 416 17.64 -13.23 -14.89
C ASP A 416 18.01 -13.36 -13.40
N PRO A 417 17.91 -12.27 -12.62
CA PRO A 417 18.24 -12.30 -11.20
C PRO A 417 17.24 -13.14 -10.41
N PRO A 418 17.68 -13.86 -9.37
CA PRO A 418 16.80 -14.66 -8.52
C PRO A 418 15.86 -13.79 -7.69
N THR A 419 14.82 -14.42 -7.13
CA THR A 419 13.84 -13.71 -6.29
C THR A 419 14.40 -13.37 -4.91
N THR A 420 15.32 -14.19 -4.37
CA THR A 420 15.86 -14.01 -3.03
C THR A 420 17.37 -13.87 -3.03
N LEU A 421 17.91 -13.09 -2.08
CA LEU A 421 19.35 -12.94 -1.87
C LEU A 421 20.04 -14.25 -1.50
N LYS A 422 19.31 -15.19 -0.87
CA LYS A 422 19.84 -16.48 -0.40
C LYS A 422 20.23 -17.42 -1.53
N GLU A 423 19.61 -17.28 -2.70
CA GLU A 423 19.90 -18.11 -3.88
C GLU A 423 21.29 -17.83 -4.48
N GLY A 424 21.85 -16.65 -4.21
CA GLY A 424 23.13 -16.23 -4.81
C GLY A 424 23.03 -15.97 -6.32
N GLY A 425 24.18 -15.77 -6.97
CA GLY A 425 24.22 -15.59 -8.43
C GLY A 425 23.52 -14.32 -8.95
N ILE A 426 23.51 -13.25 -8.15
CA ILE A 426 22.80 -11.98 -8.43
C ILE A 426 23.66 -11.08 -9.31
N ILE A 427 24.94 -11.03 -9.00
CA ILE A 427 25.92 -10.14 -9.64
C ILE A 427 26.70 -10.92 -10.70
N LYS A 428 27.00 -10.27 -11.81
CA LYS A 428 27.84 -10.84 -12.87
C LYS A 428 29.25 -11.13 -12.35
N ARG A 429 29.87 -12.18 -12.86
CA ARG A 429 31.27 -12.52 -12.50
C ARG A 429 32.22 -11.45 -13.05
N GLY A 430 33.14 -10.97 -12.22
CA GLY A 430 34.17 -10.02 -12.62
C GLY A 430 33.80 -8.54 -12.43
N VAL A 431 32.68 -8.26 -11.75
CA VAL A 431 32.28 -6.89 -11.33
C VAL A 431 32.72 -6.67 -9.89
#